data_864edcf18cc361f1ba752d130558ba57
#
_entry.id   864edcf18cc361f1ba752d130558ba57
#
_cell.length_a   1.000
_cell.length_b   1.000
_cell.length_c   1.000
_cell.angle_alpha   90.00
_cell.angle_beta   90.00
_cell.angle_gamma   90.00
#
_symmetry.space_group_name_H-M   'P 1'
#
loop_
_entity.id
_entity.type
_entity.pdbx_description
1 polymer ?
#
loop_
_entity_poly.entity_id
_entity_poly.type
_entity_poly.pdbx_seq_one_letter_code
_entity_poly.pdbx_strand_id
1 'polypeptide(L)'
;MKVCKNCKEEKLESLFYGVQGECKECTKKRARENSKKVGSKYDFTEKGVLRVIYKTQKRHNKLRGHGDMPYTKQELRDWLYSNGFKELYDAWVQSGFLSGKKPSIDRVDDFKGYSFNNIRLGTWSENRSHQHSDIINGVGTGGKRCKAVYQYDGAGNLLATYVSYSQAVRSIGYSLEYQLKKQVKCRKGYYWSYNNN
;
A
#
# COMPACT_ATOMS: atom_id res chain seq x y z
N MET A 1 -39.32 -20.12 -14.13
CA MET A 1 -38.69 -18.95 -14.79
C MET A 1 -39.33 -17.69 -14.24
N LYS A 2 -38.55 -16.62 -14.04
CA LYS A 2 -39.02 -15.34 -13.49
C LYS A 2 -38.33 -14.18 -14.20
N VAL A 3 -39.09 -13.15 -14.57
CA VAL A 3 -38.53 -11.97 -15.25
C VAL A 3 -37.96 -11.00 -14.21
N CYS A 4 -36.68 -10.62 -14.39
CA CYS A 4 -36.03 -9.63 -13.52
C CYS A 4 -36.60 -8.22 -13.78
N LYS A 5 -37.05 -7.51 -12.74
CA LYS A 5 -37.59 -6.15 -12.87
C LYS A 5 -36.57 -5.12 -13.37
N ASN A 6 -35.27 -5.38 -13.17
CA ASN A 6 -34.19 -4.45 -13.51
C ASN A 6 -33.58 -4.72 -14.91
N CYS A 7 -33.06 -5.92 -15.19
CA CYS A 7 -32.50 -6.23 -16.50
C CYS A 7 -33.53 -6.72 -17.53
N LYS A 8 -34.79 -6.96 -17.12
CA LYS A 8 -35.90 -7.46 -17.97
C LYS A 8 -35.68 -8.85 -18.56
N GLU A 9 -34.61 -9.54 -18.19
CA GLU A 9 -34.30 -10.89 -18.64
C GLU A 9 -35.10 -11.94 -17.86
N GLU A 10 -35.54 -12.99 -18.55
CA GLU A 10 -36.13 -14.16 -17.93
C GLU A 10 -35.01 -15.09 -17.42
N LYS A 11 -35.03 -15.43 -16.13
CA LYS A 11 -34.02 -16.23 -15.44
C LYS A 11 -34.67 -17.29 -14.55
N LEU A 12 -33.89 -18.32 -14.21
CA LEU A 12 -34.29 -19.34 -13.26
C LEU A 12 -34.58 -18.69 -11.87
N GLU A 13 -35.56 -19.16 -11.18
CA GLU A 13 -35.95 -18.64 -9.84
C GLU A 13 -34.82 -18.75 -8.82
N SER A 14 -33.95 -19.76 -8.96
CA SER A 14 -32.74 -19.92 -8.15
C SER A 14 -31.76 -18.75 -8.25
N LEU A 15 -31.85 -17.93 -9.30
CA LEU A 15 -31.07 -16.73 -9.51
C LEU A 15 -31.66 -15.47 -8.86
N PHE A 16 -32.71 -15.62 -8.07
CA PHE A 16 -33.30 -14.56 -7.26
C PHE A 16 -33.10 -14.83 -5.76
N TYR A 17 -33.20 -13.79 -4.94
CA TYR A 17 -33.23 -13.93 -3.48
C TYR A 17 -34.69 -14.03 -3.02
N GLY A 18 -35.19 -15.24 -2.85
CA GLY A 18 -36.57 -15.50 -2.41
C GLY A 18 -37.62 -14.77 -3.29
N VAL A 19 -38.47 -14.02 -2.67
CA VAL A 19 -39.60 -13.28 -3.35
C VAL A 19 -39.14 -12.02 -4.07
N GLN A 20 -37.86 -11.63 -4.01
CA GLN A 20 -37.40 -10.39 -4.63
C GLN A 20 -37.62 -10.38 -6.14
N GLY A 21 -38.02 -9.20 -6.66
CA GLY A 21 -38.26 -8.99 -8.09
C GLY A 21 -37.04 -8.76 -8.95
N GLU A 22 -35.85 -8.61 -8.33
CA GLU A 22 -34.57 -8.43 -9.01
C GLU A 22 -33.71 -9.69 -8.89
N CYS A 23 -33.00 -10.04 -9.96
CA CYS A 23 -32.05 -11.16 -9.93
C CYS A 23 -30.82 -10.83 -9.06
N LYS A 24 -30.12 -11.87 -8.59
CA LYS A 24 -28.95 -11.76 -7.74
C LYS A 24 -27.85 -10.87 -8.32
N GLU A 25 -27.66 -10.87 -9.64
CA GLU A 25 -26.67 -10.03 -10.32
C GLU A 25 -27.03 -8.54 -10.25
N CYS A 26 -28.28 -8.19 -10.56
CA CYS A 26 -28.76 -6.81 -10.47
C CYS A 26 -28.71 -6.29 -9.04
N THR A 27 -29.11 -7.10 -8.07
CA THR A 27 -29.00 -6.77 -6.65
C THR A 27 -27.56 -6.53 -6.24
N LYS A 28 -26.62 -7.40 -6.65
CA LYS A 28 -25.18 -7.23 -6.36
C LYS A 28 -24.61 -5.99 -7.05
N LYS A 29 -24.99 -5.71 -8.31
CA LYS A 29 -24.54 -4.52 -9.04
C LYS A 29 -25.00 -3.25 -8.32
N ARG A 30 -26.28 -3.14 -7.99
CA ARG A 30 -26.82 -2.00 -7.22
C ARG A 30 -26.14 -1.83 -5.86
N ALA A 31 -25.92 -2.91 -5.13
CA ALA A 31 -25.22 -2.87 -3.85
C ALA A 31 -23.78 -2.36 -3.98
N ARG A 32 -23.05 -2.77 -5.04
CA ARG A 32 -21.68 -2.28 -5.33
C ARG A 32 -21.68 -0.77 -5.66
N GLU A 33 -22.63 -0.31 -6.47
CA GLU A 33 -22.77 1.10 -6.85
C GLU A 33 -23.11 1.97 -5.64
N ASN A 34 -24.07 1.54 -4.82
CA ASN A 34 -24.41 2.23 -3.59
C ASN A 34 -23.24 2.23 -2.59
N SER A 35 -22.53 1.10 -2.45
CA SER A 35 -21.35 1.01 -1.59
C SER A 35 -20.24 1.98 -2.02
N LYS A 36 -20.02 2.14 -3.32
CA LYS A 36 -19.07 3.14 -3.83
C LYS A 36 -19.48 4.56 -3.50
N LYS A 37 -20.78 4.89 -3.65
CA LYS A 37 -21.31 6.25 -3.37
C LYS A 37 -21.30 6.59 -1.87
N VAL A 38 -21.77 5.68 -1.03
CA VAL A 38 -21.89 5.90 0.41
C VAL A 38 -20.55 5.69 1.12
N GLY A 39 -19.79 4.67 0.73
CA GLY A 39 -18.50 4.35 1.32
C GLY A 39 -17.47 5.46 1.11
N SER A 40 -17.41 6.06 -0.08
CA SER A 40 -16.49 7.16 -0.34
C SER A 40 -16.77 8.39 0.52
N LYS A 41 -18.03 8.79 0.65
CA LYS A 41 -18.43 9.94 1.49
C LYS A 41 -18.10 9.69 2.97
N TYR A 42 -18.38 8.49 3.48
CA TYR A 42 -18.09 8.14 4.85
C TYR A 42 -16.58 8.10 5.14
N ASP A 43 -15.77 7.64 4.20
CA ASP A 43 -14.31 7.54 4.36
C ASP A 43 -13.61 8.92 4.41
N PHE A 44 -14.31 9.98 4.05
CA PHE A 44 -13.88 11.37 4.25
C PHE A 44 -14.29 11.94 5.60
N THR A 45 -15.19 11.29 6.34
CA THR A 45 -15.52 11.71 7.70
C THR A 45 -14.42 11.28 8.67
N GLU A 46 -14.31 11.99 9.81
CA GLU A 46 -13.36 11.67 10.86
C GLU A 46 -13.48 10.22 11.35
N LYS A 47 -14.71 9.75 11.62
CA LYS A 47 -14.99 8.35 11.99
C LYS A 47 -14.63 7.36 10.87
N GLY A 48 -14.80 7.78 9.62
CA GLY A 48 -14.44 6.98 8.44
C GLY A 48 -12.95 6.80 8.29
N VAL A 49 -12.17 7.87 8.46
CA VAL A 49 -10.69 7.80 8.44
C VAL A 49 -10.17 6.84 9.50
N LEU A 50 -10.64 6.97 10.75
CA LEU A 50 -10.28 6.06 11.86
C LEU A 50 -10.61 4.61 11.53
N ARG A 51 -11.80 4.36 10.97
CA ARG A 51 -12.20 3.02 10.52
C ARG A 51 -11.24 2.46 9.47
N VAL A 52 -10.88 3.27 8.48
CA VAL A 52 -9.99 2.86 7.38
C VAL A 52 -8.59 2.55 7.93
N ILE A 53 -8.06 3.38 8.81
CA ILE A 53 -6.77 3.17 9.46
C ILE A 53 -6.76 1.80 10.17
N TYR A 54 -7.70 1.55 11.09
CA TYR A 54 -7.76 0.30 11.85
C TYR A 54 -7.92 -0.93 10.94
N LYS A 55 -8.85 -0.86 9.97
CA LYS A 55 -9.09 -1.94 9.02
C LYS A 55 -7.83 -2.27 8.19
N THR A 56 -7.10 -1.24 7.78
CA THR A 56 -5.87 -1.38 6.99
C THR A 56 -4.77 -2.01 7.82
N GLN A 57 -4.58 -1.57 9.06
CA GLN A 57 -3.60 -2.16 9.99
C GLN A 57 -3.91 -3.64 10.25
N LYS A 58 -5.16 -3.97 10.60
CA LYS A 58 -5.58 -5.35 10.86
C LYS A 58 -5.30 -6.26 9.65
N ARG A 59 -5.64 -5.81 8.45
CA ARG A 59 -5.36 -6.55 7.22
C ARG A 59 -3.86 -6.75 7.00
N HIS A 60 -3.07 -5.70 7.14
CA HIS A 60 -1.64 -5.76 6.88
C HIS A 60 -0.88 -6.54 7.95
N ASN A 61 -1.31 -6.48 9.21
CA ASN A 61 -0.74 -7.27 10.28
C ASN A 61 -0.86 -8.77 9.95
N LYS A 62 -2.06 -9.20 9.58
CA LYS A 62 -2.32 -10.58 9.15
C LYS A 62 -1.52 -10.98 7.90
N LEU A 63 -1.49 -10.13 6.88
CA LEU A 63 -0.76 -10.42 5.62
C LEU A 63 0.77 -10.53 5.82
N ARG A 64 1.31 -9.86 6.84
CA ARG A 64 2.74 -9.89 7.17
C ARG A 64 3.11 -10.97 8.19
N GLY A 65 2.15 -11.75 8.65
CA GLY A 65 2.38 -12.83 9.62
C GLY A 65 2.57 -12.37 11.07
N HIS A 66 2.17 -11.14 11.41
CA HIS A 66 2.29 -10.60 12.78
C HIS A 66 1.12 -10.97 13.70
N GLY A 67 0.18 -11.80 13.24
CA GLY A 67 -0.98 -12.23 14.03
C GLY A 67 -2.08 -11.17 14.15
N ASP A 68 -2.85 -11.28 15.24
CA ASP A 68 -3.93 -10.35 15.52
C ASP A 68 -3.42 -8.98 16.03
N MET A 69 -4.30 -7.98 15.98
CA MET A 69 -3.99 -6.65 16.48
C MET A 69 -3.90 -6.66 18.01
N PRO A 70 -2.85 -6.07 18.61
CA PRO A 70 -2.68 -6.03 20.07
C PRO A 70 -3.56 -4.98 20.75
N TYR A 71 -4.39 -4.25 20.01
CA TYR A 71 -5.31 -3.25 20.52
C TYR A 71 -6.64 -3.26 19.75
N THR A 72 -7.67 -2.80 20.40
CA THR A 72 -9.01 -2.63 19.86
C THR A 72 -9.10 -1.36 18.99
N LYS A 73 -10.19 -1.23 18.25
CA LYS A 73 -10.48 0.00 17.50
C LYS A 73 -10.68 1.20 18.41
N GLN A 74 -11.24 1.00 19.63
CA GLN A 74 -11.45 2.08 20.59
C GLN A 74 -10.11 2.58 21.16
N GLU A 75 -9.25 1.69 21.62
CA GLU A 75 -7.91 2.04 22.11
C GLU A 75 -7.08 2.77 21.05
N LEU A 76 -7.14 2.33 19.79
CA LEU A 76 -6.48 3.05 18.68
C LEU A 76 -7.06 4.46 18.51
N ARG A 77 -8.38 4.62 18.61
CA ARG A 77 -9.02 5.93 18.53
C ARG A 77 -8.49 6.85 19.63
N ASP A 78 -8.50 6.38 20.89
CA ASP A 78 -8.09 7.17 22.04
C ASP A 78 -6.61 7.57 21.91
N TRP A 79 -5.75 6.63 21.49
CA TRP A 79 -4.35 6.90 21.20
C TRP A 79 -4.18 7.95 20.09
N LEU A 80 -4.94 7.87 19.01
CA LEU A 80 -4.86 8.80 17.89
C LEU A 80 -5.24 10.22 18.29
N TYR A 81 -6.31 10.38 19.06
CA TYR A 81 -6.70 11.72 19.56
C TYR A 81 -5.66 12.29 20.52
N SER A 82 -5.07 11.47 21.37
CA SER A 82 -3.99 11.91 22.26
C SER A 82 -2.69 12.27 21.53
N ASN A 83 -2.54 11.87 20.27
CA ASN A 83 -1.35 12.11 19.44
C ASN A 83 -1.57 13.12 18.29
N GLY A 84 -2.62 13.96 18.35
CA GLY A 84 -2.82 15.03 17.37
C GLY A 84 -3.58 14.64 16.10
N PHE A 85 -4.39 13.59 16.16
CA PHE A 85 -5.20 13.17 15.00
C PHE A 85 -6.19 14.26 14.55
N LYS A 86 -6.78 14.99 15.50
CA LYS A 86 -7.77 16.02 15.17
C LYS A 86 -7.17 17.13 14.33
N GLU A 87 -6.01 17.60 14.69
CA GLU A 87 -5.27 18.66 14.00
C GLU A 87 -4.91 18.24 12.58
N LEU A 88 -4.42 17.01 12.40
CA LEU A 88 -4.11 16.47 11.07
C LEU A 88 -5.37 16.29 10.22
N TYR A 89 -6.47 15.84 10.82
CA TYR A 89 -7.74 15.69 10.13
C TYR A 89 -8.28 17.05 9.66
N ASP A 90 -8.29 18.06 10.53
CA ASP A 90 -8.77 19.39 10.19
C ASP A 90 -7.89 20.05 9.10
N ALA A 91 -6.57 19.90 9.18
CA ALA A 91 -5.67 20.36 8.13
C ALA A 91 -5.92 19.65 6.79
N TRP A 92 -6.29 18.36 6.82
CA TRP A 92 -6.66 17.64 5.61
C TRP A 92 -7.98 18.16 5.01
N VAL A 93 -9.00 18.41 5.84
CA VAL A 93 -10.28 19.02 5.41
C VAL A 93 -10.04 20.39 4.80
N GLN A 94 -9.29 21.28 5.51
CA GLN A 94 -8.96 22.63 5.02
C GLN A 94 -8.20 22.62 3.70
N SER A 95 -7.43 21.57 3.42
CA SER A 95 -6.73 21.42 2.14
C SER A 95 -7.62 20.99 0.97
N GLY A 96 -8.93 20.82 1.17
CA GLY A 96 -9.82 20.24 0.17
C GLY A 96 -9.57 18.73 -0.05
N PHE A 97 -9.17 18.04 1.01
CA PHE A 97 -8.91 16.59 0.99
C PHE A 97 -7.74 16.17 0.10
N LEU A 98 -6.68 16.96 0.03
CA LEU A 98 -5.46 16.59 -0.69
C LEU A 98 -4.90 15.27 -0.16
N SER A 99 -4.69 14.30 -1.05
CA SER A 99 -4.29 12.93 -0.69
C SER A 99 -3.02 12.86 0.17
N GLY A 100 -2.03 13.71 -0.11
CA GLY A 100 -0.79 13.78 0.65
C GLY A 100 -0.95 14.22 2.10
N LYS A 101 -1.97 15.01 2.40
CA LYS A 101 -2.26 15.51 3.75
C LYS A 101 -3.17 14.60 4.56
N LYS A 102 -3.67 13.50 3.96
CA LYS A 102 -4.56 12.57 4.67
C LYS A 102 -3.85 11.98 5.89
N PRO A 103 -4.51 11.96 7.08
CA PRO A 103 -3.97 11.30 8.27
C PRO A 103 -3.64 9.82 7.97
N SER A 104 -2.48 9.39 8.37
CA SER A 104 -1.94 8.06 8.15
C SER A 104 -1.15 7.59 9.36
N ILE A 105 -1.06 6.29 9.55
CA ILE A 105 -0.17 5.69 10.54
C ILE A 105 0.93 4.94 9.82
N ASP A 106 2.15 5.19 10.26
CA ASP A 106 3.34 4.52 9.84
C ASP A 106 3.89 3.62 10.96
N ARG A 107 4.68 2.61 10.63
CA ARG A 107 5.42 1.81 11.60
C ARG A 107 6.84 2.37 11.73
N VAL A 108 7.33 2.43 12.95
CA VAL A 108 8.72 2.86 13.23
C VAL A 108 9.70 1.79 12.76
N ASP A 109 9.40 0.53 13.08
CA ASP A 109 10.16 -0.65 12.67
C ASP A 109 9.27 -1.51 11.73
N ASP A 110 9.65 -1.59 10.48
CA ASP A 110 8.91 -2.30 9.44
C ASP A 110 8.89 -3.82 9.60
N PHE A 111 9.81 -4.37 10.38
CA PHE A 111 9.89 -5.81 10.65
C PHE A 111 8.96 -6.26 11.77
N LYS A 112 8.43 -5.32 12.57
CA LYS A 112 7.47 -5.59 13.65
C LYS A 112 6.03 -5.31 13.23
N GLY A 113 5.08 -5.90 13.95
CA GLY A 113 3.65 -5.62 13.81
C GLY A 113 3.26 -4.24 14.33
N TYR A 114 2.00 -3.91 14.15
CA TYR A 114 1.43 -2.70 14.72
C TYR A 114 1.27 -2.87 16.23
N SER A 115 1.87 -1.96 16.99
CA SER A 115 1.70 -1.77 18.45
C SER A 115 1.87 -0.30 18.77
N PHE A 116 1.38 0.19 19.90
CA PHE A 116 1.51 1.61 20.26
C PHE A 116 2.97 2.07 20.35
N ASN A 117 3.89 1.17 20.67
CA ASN A 117 5.33 1.45 20.72
C ASN A 117 5.99 1.41 19.34
N ASN A 118 5.28 0.92 18.31
CA ASN A 118 5.82 0.76 16.94
C ASN A 118 5.01 1.52 15.90
N ILE A 119 4.15 2.44 16.30
CA ILE A 119 3.41 3.29 15.37
C ILE A 119 3.67 4.76 15.64
N ARG A 120 3.59 5.55 14.58
CA ARG A 120 3.55 7.01 14.65
C ARG A 120 2.42 7.52 13.75
N LEU A 121 1.77 8.58 14.22
CA LEU A 121 0.80 9.32 13.44
C LEU A 121 1.51 10.36 12.58
N GLY A 122 1.06 10.53 11.35
CA GLY A 122 1.53 11.55 10.43
C GLY A 122 0.61 11.65 9.22
N THR A 123 1.08 12.27 8.17
CA THR A 123 0.37 12.38 6.90
C THR A 123 0.73 11.22 5.96
N TRP A 124 -0.10 10.97 4.95
CA TRP A 124 0.21 10.03 3.89
C TRP A 124 1.52 10.35 3.15
N SER A 125 1.81 11.64 2.95
CA SER A 125 3.05 12.08 2.30
C SER A 125 4.29 11.71 3.12
N GLU A 126 4.27 11.95 4.43
CA GLU A 126 5.37 11.58 5.33
C GLU A 126 5.59 10.09 5.39
N ASN A 127 4.51 9.30 5.52
CA ASN A 127 4.59 7.84 5.48
C ASN A 127 5.22 7.33 4.17
N ARG A 128 4.80 7.90 3.04
CA ARG A 128 5.37 7.52 1.73
C ARG A 128 6.83 7.93 1.57
N SER A 129 7.21 9.10 2.09
CA SER A 129 8.61 9.57 2.08
C SER A 129 9.50 8.67 2.93
N HIS A 130 9.03 8.25 4.12
CA HIS A 130 9.72 7.30 4.98
C HIS A 130 9.93 5.95 4.25
N GLN A 131 8.87 5.37 3.71
CA GLN A 131 8.97 4.14 2.92
C GLN A 131 9.97 4.28 1.76
N HIS A 132 9.98 5.41 1.07
CA HIS A 132 10.92 5.67 -0.02
C HIS A 132 12.36 5.76 0.47
N SER A 133 12.59 6.44 1.59
CA SER A 133 13.90 6.51 2.25
C SER A 133 14.40 5.11 2.64
N ASP A 134 13.56 4.29 3.22
CA ASP A 134 13.90 2.92 3.62
C ASP A 134 14.31 2.05 2.41
N ILE A 135 13.60 2.19 1.29
CA ILE A 135 13.95 1.50 0.04
C ILE A 135 15.31 1.97 -0.48
N ILE A 136 15.58 3.29 -0.43
CA ILE A 136 16.85 3.86 -0.88
C ILE A 136 18.02 3.35 -0.03
N ASN A 137 17.81 3.31 1.28
CA ASN A 137 18.85 2.94 2.25
C ASN A 137 18.98 1.41 2.42
N GLY A 138 18.12 0.62 1.76
CA GLY A 138 18.13 -0.84 1.89
C GLY A 138 17.64 -1.36 3.24
N VAL A 139 16.92 -0.52 4.00
CA VAL A 139 16.30 -0.87 5.27
C VAL A 139 14.80 -1.06 5.09
N GLY A 140 14.14 -1.73 6.04
CA GLY A 140 12.71 -1.98 5.98
C GLY A 140 12.30 -3.12 5.04
N THR A 141 11.01 -3.38 4.98
CA THR A 141 10.43 -4.50 4.21
C THR A 141 10.01 -4.12 2.78
N GLY A 142 10.00 -2.84 2.45
CA GLY A 142 9.62 -2.31 1.13
C GLY A 142 10.55 -2.76 0.00
N GLY A 143 11.80 -3.03 0.31
CA GLY A 143 12.81 -3.50 -0.62
C GLY A 143 12.60 -4.91 -1.16
N LYS A 144 11.70 -5.72 -0.60
CA LYS A 144 11.41 -7.09 -1.07
C LYS A 144 10.96 -7.18 -2.53
N ARG A 145 10.50 -6.08 -3.11
CA ARG A 145 10.14 -5.98 -4.54
C ARG A 145 11.27 -5.48 -5.43
N CYS A 146 12.33 -4.97 -4.82
CA CYS A 146 13.49 -4.49 -5.55
C CYS A 146 14.37 -5.70 -5.92
N LYS A 147 14.86 -5.70 -7.15
CA LYS A 147 15.89 -6.65 -7.56
C LYS A 147 17.24 -6.04 -7.24
N ALA A 148 18.07 -6.76 -6.51
CA ALA A 148 19.44 -6.38 -6.28
C ALA A 148 20.19 -6.24 -7.61
N VAL A 149 21.17 -5.35 -7.64
CA VAL A 149 22.04 -5.16 -8.80
C VAL A 149 23.47 -5.37 -8.33
N TYR A 150 24.20 -6.19 -9.04
CA TYR A 150 25.59 -6.57 -8.75
C TYR A 150 26.50 -5.96 -9.81
N GLN A 151 27.60 -5.36 -9.36
CA GLN A 151 28.64 -4.78 -10.19
C GLN A 151 29.86 -5.67 -10.16
N TYR A 152 30.38 -6.02 -11.32
CA TYR A 152 31.58 -6.85 -11.49
C TYR A 152 32.63 -6.10 -12.30
N ASP A 153 33.92 -6.42 -12.06
CA ASP A 153 35.01 -5.97 -12.90
C ASP A 153 35.09 -6.77 -14.22
N GLY A 154 36.11 -6.45 -15.04
CA GLY A 154 36.32 -7.13 -16.31
C GLY A 154 36.78 -8.60 -16.17
N ALA A 155 37.22 -9.00 -14.98
CA ALA A 155 37.64 -10.37 -14.65
C ALA A 155 36.53 -11.19 -14.01
N GLY A 156 35.35 -10.56 -13.70
CA GLY A 156 34.22 -11.23 -13.10
C GLY A 156 34.17 -11.17 -11.57
N ASN A 157 35.05 -10.39 -10.93
CA ASN A 157 35.03 -10.22 -9.47
C ASN A 157 33.92 -9.24 -9.07
N LEU A 158 33.17 -9.56 -8.02
CA LEU A 158 32.15 -8.70 -7.46
C LEU A 158 32.76 -7.46 -6.80
N LEU A 159 32.42 -6.29 -7.29
CA LEU A 159 32.90 -5.00 -6.78
C LEU A 159 31.91 -4.35 -5.81
N ALA A 160 30.61 -4.41 -6.11
CA ALA A 160 29.58 -3.80 -5.29
C ALA A 160 28.22 -4.49 -5.46
N THR A 161 27.41 -4.39 -4.41
CA THR A 161 26.02 -4.84 -4.41
C THR A 161 25.12 -3.68 -4.06
N TYR A 162 24.06 -3.49 -4.84
CA TYR A 162 23.04 -2.47 -4.64
C TYR A 162 21.69 -3.14 -4.41
N VAL A 163 20.90 -2.65 -3.46
CA VAL A 163 19.59 -3.24 -3.13
C VAL A 163 18.54 -3.04 -4.25
N SER A 164 18.80 -2.11 -5.17
CA SER A 164 17.91 -1.83 -6.29
C SER A 164 18.63 -1.18 -7.46
N TYR A 165 18.01 -1.26 -8.65
CA TYR A 165 18.41 -0.50 -9.84
C TYR A 165 18.55 1.00 -9.55
N SER A 166 17.58 1.60 -8.87
CA SER A 166 17.60 3.03 -8.56
C SER A 166 18.75 3.43 -7.64
N GLN A 167 19.12 2.58 -6.69
CA GLN A 167 20.30 2.81 -5.84
C GLN A 167 21.58 2.76 -6.67
N ALA A 168 21.74 1.73 -7.51
CA ALA A 168 22.90 1.61 -8.39
C ALA A 168 23.05 2.84 -9.29
N VAL A 169 21.99 3.25 -9.99
CA VAL A 169 22.00 4.43 -10.88
C VAL A 169 22.38 5.71 -10.12
N ARG A 170 21.84 5.93 -8.92
CA ARG A 170 22.22 7.11 -8.10
C ARG A 170 23.70 7.09 -7.71
N SER A 171 24.21 5.93 -7.33
CA SER A 171 25.61 5.79 -6.90
C SER A 171 26.60 6.04 -8.04
N ILE A 172 26.25 5.59 -9.25
CA ILE A 172 27.17 5.65 -10.41
C ILE A 172 26.93 6.86 -11.33
N GLY A 173 25.74 7.52 -11.22
CA GLY A 173 25.41 8.72 -11.97
C GLY A 173 24.94 8.52 -13.42
N TYR A 174 24.65 7.27 -13.86
CA TYR A 174 24.16 6.99 -15.22
C TYR A 174 23.24 5.75 -15.24
N SER A 175 22.40 5.64 -16.30
CA SER A 175 21.46 4.53 -16.47
C SER A 175 22.19 3.21 -16.79
N LEU A 176 21.72 2.12 -16.19
CA LEU A 176 22.20 0.75 -16.41
C LEU A 176 21.24 -0.12 -17.23
N GLU A 177 20.16 0.46 -17.74
CA GLU A 177 19.09 -0.34 -18.39
C GLU A 177 19.62 -1.16 -19.56
N TYR A 178 20.43 -0.56 -20.41
CA TYR A 178 21.00 -1.22 -21.57
C TYR A 178 21.96 -2.35 -21.15
N GLN A 179 22.86 -2.09 -20.20
CA GLN A 179 23.86 -3.07 -19.72
C GLN A 179 23.18 -4.28 -19.06
N LEU A 180 22.21 -4.04 -18.19
CA LEU A 180 21.46 -5.10 -17.50
C LEU A 180 20.58 -5.92 -18.47
N LYS A 181 19.99 -5.28 -19.49
CA LYS A 181 19.17 -5.96 -20.48
C LYS A 181 19.97 -6.78 -21.48
N LYS A 182 21.13 -6.27 -21.91
CA LYS A 182 21.98 -6.91 -22.92
C LYS A 182 23.16 -7.68 -22.34
N GLN A 183 23.38 -7.58 -21.02
CA GLN A 183 24.54 -8.19 -20.30
C GLN A 183 25.89 -7.87 -20.95
N VAL A 184 26.05 -6.62 -21.35
CA VAL A 184 27.28 -6.12 -21.98
C VAL A 184 28.09 -5.25 -21.02
N LYS A 185 29.42 -5.14 -21.25
CA LYS A 185 30.28 -4.20 -20.53
C LYS A 185 29.81 -2.76 -20.73
N CYS A 186 29.83 -1.96 -19.68
CA CYS A 186 29.70 -0.51 -19.82
C CYS A 186 31.02 0.09 -20.33
N ARG A 187 30.98 1.36 -20.74
CA ARG A 187 32.18 2.11 -21.24
C ARG A 187 33.34 2.15 -20.23
N LYS A 188 33.05 1.97 -18.92
CA LYS A 188 34.06 1.91 -17.85
C LYS A 188 34.57 0.49 -17.58
N GLY A 189 34.22 -0.50 -18.39
CA GLY A 189 34.74 -1.86 -18.28
C GLY A 189 34.02 -2.76 -17.25
N TYR A 190 32.94 -2.27 -16.61
CA TYR A 190 32.18 -3.05 -15.64
C TYR A 190 31.06 -3.86 -16.27
N TYR A 191 30.73 -5.01 -15.64
CA TYR A 191 29.52 -5.78 -15.90
C TYR A 191 28.47 -5.54 -14.80
N TRP A 192 27.24 -5.68 -15.19
CA TRP A 192 26.12 -5.49 -14.29
C TRP A 192 25.14 -6.64 -14.42
N SER A 193 24.67 -7.20 -13.31
CA SER A 193 23.75 -8.34 -13.31
C SER A 193 22.68 -8.15 -12.22
N TYR A 194 21.50 -8.77 -12.45
CA TYR A 194 20.50 -8.97 -11.42
C TYR A 194 20.71 -10.28 -10.65
N ASN A 195 21.63 -11.12 -11.09
CA ASN A 195 21.97 -12.39 -10.44
C ASN A 195 23.33 -12.25 -9.79
N ASN A 196 23.48 -12.81 -8.60
CA ASN A 196 24.78 -13.01 -7.99
C ASN A 196 25.38 -14.29 -8.59
N ASN A 197 26.38 -14.14 -9.44
CA ASN A 197 27.08 -15.26 -10.09
C ASN A 197 28.09 -15.88 -9.15
#